data_52d6a668f467a3fb2ff454ceff6ff023
#
_entry.id   52d6a668f467a3fb2ff454ceff6ff023
#
_cell.length_a   1.000
_cell.length_b   1.000
_cell.length_c   1.000
_cell.angle_alpha   90.00
_cell.angle_beta   90.00
_cell.angle_gamma   90.00
#
_symmetry.space_group_name_H-M   'P 1'
#
loop_
_entity.id
_entity.type
_entity.pdbx_description
1 polymer ?
#
loop_
_entity_poly.entity_id
_entity_poly.type
_entity_poly.pdbx_seq_one_letter_code
_entity_poly.pdbx_strand_id
1 'polypeptide(L)'
;MAVYVDNQKLIADIVQWKKDREDPTKKMSDSLGEAIMNIVQGCTEYYRFRRMTPIWKENLVLEAQEILIRKIHKFDEKSFGNAHAYVTMIAMRAFFDELKREKKKEATKNRYFVECVYDSDDDDMAEMVDPDFYLDLVGKVNEYEESIKKADKEKEEQVGELDWLYDYEESQEDDDNETLPNN
;
A
#
# COMPACT_ATOMS: atom_id res chain seq x y z
N MET A 1 -23.62 -6.45 -1.02
CA MET A 1 -23.92 -6.08 -2.42
C MET A 1 -22.83 -5.11 -2.87
N ALA A 2 -22.17 -5.35 -4.00
CA ALA A 2 -21.25 -4.37 -4.57
C ALA A 2 -22.07 -3.18 -5.10
N VAL A 3 -21.80 -1.98 -4.59
CA VAL A 3 -22.44 -0.76 -5.08
C VAL A 3 -21.76 -0.39 -6.39
N TYR A 4 -22.54 -0.30 -7.46
CA TYR A 4 -22.03 0.10 -8.76
C TYR A 4 -21.64 1.58 -8.73
N VAL A 5 -20.41 1.90 -9.11
CA VAL A 5 -19.90 3.26 -9.24
C VAL A 5 -19.86 3.64 -10.72
N ASP A 6 -20.59 4.69 -11.09
CA ASP A 6 -20.57 5.21 -12.46
C ASP A 6 -19.23 5.89 -12.75
N ASN A 7 -18.50 5.36 -13.74
CA ASN A 7 -17.18 5.86 -14.11
C ASN A 7 -17.20 7.31 -14.64
N GLN A 8 -18.23 7.69 -15.40
CA GLN A 8 -18.30 9.06 -15.95
C GLN A 8 -18.56 10.08 -14.85
N LYS A 9 -19.46 9.74 -13.91
CA LYS A 9 -19.71 10.57 -12.74
C LYS A 9 -18.45 10.69 -11.88
N LEU A 10 -17.75 9.59 -11.67
CA LEU A 10 -16.48 9.58 -10.91
C LEU A 10 -15.43 10.49 -11.55
N ILE A 11 -15.26 10.45 -12.87
CA ILE A 11 -14.36 11.36 -13.59
C ILE A 11 -14.76 12.82 -13.36
N ALA A 12 -16.06 13.15 -13.53
CA ALA A 12 -16.55 14.50 -13.34
C ALA A 12 -16.29 15.02 -11.90
N ASP A 13 -16.53 14.17 -10.90
CA ASP A 13 -16.31 14.49 -9.49
C ASP A 13 -14.82 14.71 -9.20
N ILE A 14 -13.91 13.92 -9.80
CA ILE A 14 -12.46 14.11 -9.65
C ILE A 14 -12.01 15.41 -10.31
N VAL A 15 -12.45 15.70 -11.52
CA VAL A 15 -12.11 16.95 -12.22
C VAL A 15 -12.61 18.17 -11.47
N GLN A 16 -13.81 18.09 -10.86
CA GLN A 16 -14.31 19.16 -10.01
C GLN A 16 -13.46 19.32 -8.75
N TRP A 17 -13.10 18.21 -8.10
CA TRP A 17 -12.23 18.23 -6.91
C TRP A 17 -10.86 18.83 -7.20
N LYS A 18 -10.25 18.55 -8.36
CA LYS A 18 -9.00 19.18 -8.77
C LYS A 18 -9.05 20.70 -8.73
N LYS A 19 -10.15 21.29 -9.21
CA LYS A 19 -10.38 22.75 -9.22
C LYS A 19 -10.66 23.29 -7.83
N ASP A 20 -11.45 22.55 -7.04
CA ASP A 20 -11.88 22.99 -5.71
C ASP A 20 -10.76 22.88 -4.68
N ARG A 21 -9.77 22.00 -4.89
CA ARG A 21 -8.63 21.79 -3.99
C ARG A 21 -7.75 23.04 -3.80
N GLU A 22 -7.70 23.95 -4.78
CA GLU A 22 -6.96 25.21 -4.67
C GLU A 22 -7.58 26.16 -3.65
N ASP A 23 -8.85 25.98 -3.31
CA ASP A 23 -9.57 26.76 -2.32
C ASP A 23 -9.61 26.00 -0.97
N PRO A 24 -8.89 26.47 0.07
CA PRO A 24 -8.83 25.78 1.36
C PRO A 24 -10.18 25.74 2.11
N THR A 25 -11.17 26.49 1.65
CA THR A 25 -12.53 26.48 2.24
C THR A 25 -13.40 25.35 1.69
N LYS A 26 -13.00 24.78 0.54
CA LYS A 26 -13.77 23.74 -0.12
C LYS A 26 -13.33 22.36 0.35
N LYS A 27 -14.32 21.49 0.55
CA LYS A 27 -14.13 20.08 0.92
C LYS A 27 -14.41 19.18 -0.27
N MET A 28 -13.86 17.98 -0.22
CA MET A 28 -14.23 16.92 -1.15
C MET A 28 -15.74 16.67 -1.11
N SER A 29 -16.37 16.48 -2.27
CA SER A 29 -17.80 16.17 -2.33
C SER A 29 -18.10 14.80 -1.72
N ASP A 30 -19.25 14.68 -1.06
CA ASP A 30 -19.71 13.40 -0.49
C ASP A 30 -19.80 12.31 -1.57
N SER A 31 -20.26 12.69 -2.79
CA SER A 31 -20.34 11.78 -3.93
C SER A 31 -18.98 11.15 -4.29
N LEU A 32 -17.91 11.95 -4.31
CA LEU A 32 -16.55 11.45 -4.57
C LEU A 32 -16.06 10.58 -3.40
N GLY A 33 -16.30 11.02 -2.17
CA GLY A 33 -15.94 10.26 -0.97
C GLY A 33 -16.61 8.88 -0.94
N GLU A 34 -17.92 8.82 -1.16
CA GLU A 34 -18.67 7.57 -1.23
C GLU A 34 -18.20 6.65 -2.36
N ALA A 35 -17.91 7.21 -3.53
CA ALA A 35 -17.40 6.43 -4.66
C ALA A 35 -16.06 5.79 -4.33
N ILE A 36 -15.12 6.54 -3.73
CA ILE A 36 -13.83 6.02 -3.27
C ILE A 36 -14.04 4.91 -2.24
N MET A 37 -14.88 5.16 -1.21
CA MET A 37 -15.17 4.17 -0.17
C MET A 37 -15.70 2.86 -0.76
N ASN A 38 -16.67 2.95 -1.67
CA ASN A 38 -17.30 1.78 -2.30
C ASN A 38 -16.30 0.96 -3.14
N ILE A 39 -15.42 1.64 -3.91
CA ILE A 39 -14.39 0.96 -4.70
C ILE A 39 -13.38 0.27 -3.78
N VAL A 40 -12.86 0.98 -2.79
CA VAL A 40 -11.87 0.44 -1.85
C VAL A 40 -12.44 -0.73 -1.07
N GLN A 41 -13.67 -0.60 -0.57
CA GLN A 41 -14.36 -1.70 0.10
C GLN A 41 -14.51 -2.92 -0.82
N GLY A 42 -14.84 -2.72 -2.09
CA GLY A 42 -14.91 -3.79 -3.09
C GLY A 42 -13.58 -4.52 -3.28
N CYS A 43 -12.45 -3.83 -3.15
CA CYS A 43 -11.12 -4.46 -3.25
C CYS A 43 -10.85 -5.48 -2.13
N THR A 44 -11.49 -5.37 -0.98
CA THR A 44 -11.34 -6.34 0.13
C THR A 44 -11.89 -7.73 -0.21
N GLU A 45 -12.77 -7.83 -1.23
CA GLU A 45 -13.34 -9.09 -1.69
C GLU A 45 -12.41 -9.83 -2.68
N TYR A 46 -11.31 -9.24 -3.08
CA TYR A 46 -10.29 -9.92 -3.86
C TYR A 46 -9.77 -11.15 -3.13
N TYR A 47 -9.49 -12.25 -3.84
CA TYR A 47 -9.23 -13.56 -3.26
C TYR A 47 -8.14 -13.58 -2.18
N ARG A 48 -7.12 -12.71 -2.27
CA ARG A 48 -6.02 -12.60 -1.30
C ARG A 48 -6.44 -11.97 0.03
N PHE A 49 -7.41 -11.05 0.00
CA PHE A 49 -7.86 -10.31 1.18
C PHE A 49 -9.15 -10.88 1.77
N ARG A 50 -9.92 -11.63 0.99
CA ARG A 50 -11.24 -12.14 1.37
C ARG A 50 -11.24 -12.94 2.68
N ARG A 51 -10.16 -13.69 2.95
CA ARG A 51 -10.03 -14.53 4.15
C ARG A 51 -9.42 -13.81 5.36
N MET A 52 -9.07 -12.54 5.23
CA MET A 52 -8.51 -11.75 6.33
C MET A 52 -9.57 -11.42 7.37
N THR A 53 -9.13 -11.22 8.61
CA THR A 53 -10.01 -10.80 9.69
C THR A 53 -10.63 -9.42 9.41
N PRO A 54 -11.80 -9.11 9.97
CA PRO A 54 -12.44 -7.81 9.78
C PRO A 54 -11.54 -6.63 10.16
N ILE A 55 -10.79 -6.74 11.25
CA ILE A 55 -9.86 -5.70 11.74
C ILE A 55 -8.75 -5.43 10.69
N TRP A 56 -8.20 -6.49 10.10
CA TRP A 56 -7.20 -6.36 9.03
C TRP A 56 -7.76 -5.68 7.79
N LYS A 57 -8.97 -6.06 7.36
CA LYS A 57 -9.64 -5.45 6.22
C LYS A 57 -9.89 -3.96 6.47
N GLU A 58 -10.32 -3.60 7.68
CA GLU A 58 -10.56 -2.22 8.07
C GLU A 58 -9.27 -1.38 8.00
N ASN A 59 -8.15 -1.89 8.50
CA ASN A 59 -6.85 -1.21 8.41
C ASN A 59 -6.42 -1.00 6.96
N LEU A 60 -6.55 -2.00 6.09
CA LEU A 60 -6.25 -1.89 4.66
C LEU A 60 -7.11 -0.82 3.98
N VAL A 61 -8.42 -0.79 4.30
CA VAL A 61 -9.35 0.19 3.74
C VAL A 61 -8.97 1.61 4.16
N LEU A 62 -8.68 1.84 5.44
CA LEU A 62 -8.30 3.15 5.96
C LEU A 62 -7.01 3.67 5.31
N GLU A 63 -5.99 2.83 5.21
CA GLU A 63 -4.72 3.18 4.57
C GLU A 63 -4.89 3.54 3.09
N ALA A 64 -5.66 2.72 2.35
CA ALA A 64 -5.92 3.00 0.94
C ALA A 64 -6.74 4.28 0.73
N GLN A 65 -7.70 4.56 1.60
CA GLN A 65 -8.48 5.81 1.54
C GLN A 65 -7.58 7.02 1.78
N GLU A 66 -6.69 6.96 2.76
CA GLU A 66 -5.73 8.04 3.03
C GLU A 66 -4.84 8.32 1.82
N ILE A 67 -4.27 7.27 1.21
CA ILE A 67 -3.43 7.40 0.02
C ILE A 67 -4.23 7.96 -1.16
N LEU A 68 -5.48 7.49 -1.36
CA LEU A 68 -6.33 7.96 -2.43
C LEU A 68 -6.70 9.44 -2.28
N ILE A 69 -7.05 9.89 -1.08
CA ILE A 69 -7.35 11.31 -0.82
C ILE A 69 -6.15 12.19 -1.19
N ARG A 70 -4.94 11.72 -0.90
CA ARG A 70 -3.70 12.44 -1.25
C ARG A 70 -3.38 12.41 -2.74
N LYS A 71 -3.64 11.29 -3.45
CA LYS A 71 -3.18 11.07 -4.82
C LYS A 71 -4.26 11.23 -5.90
N ILE A 72 -5.55 11.27 -5.58
CA ILE A 72 -6.63 11.26 -6.57
C ILE A 72 -6.62 12.47 -7.50
N HIS A 73 -6.06 13.59 -7.06
CA HIS A 73 -5.91 14.78 -7.87
C HIS A 73 -4.91 14.61 -9.04
N LYS A 74 -4.03 13.60 -8.96
CA LYS A 74 -3.06 13.26 -10.02
C LYS A 74 -3.71 12.48 -11.18
N PHE A 75 -4.99 12.08 -11.05
CA PHE A 75 -5.70 11.42 -12.15
C PHE A 75 -5.75 12.32 -13.38
N ASP A 76 -5.29 11.83 -14.52
CA ASP A 76 -5.36 12.53 -15.81
C ASP A 76 -6.42 11.88 -16.69
N GLU A 77 -7.52 12.61 -16.91
CA GLU A 77 -8.64 12.15 -17.72
C GLU A 77 -8.31 11.95 -19.19
N LYS A 78 -7.21 12.56 -19.70
CA LYS A 78 -6.77 12.42 -21.09
C LYS A 78 -5.96 11.15 -21.30
N SER A 79 -5.14 10.79 -20.31
CA SER A 79 -4.29 9.60 -20.36
C SER A 79 -5.02 8.36 -19.87
N PHE A 80 -5.89 8.51 -18.87
CA PHE A 80 -6.63 7.41 -18.25
C PHE A 80 -8.13 7.58 -18.49
N GLY A 81 -8.70 6.87 -19.46
CA GLY A 81 -10.14 6.90 -19.74
C GLY A 81 -11.02 6.24 -18.66
N ASN A 82 -10.45 5.63 -17.63
CA ASN A 82 -11.16 4.85 -16.62
C ASN A 82 -10.71 5.21 -15.20
N ALA A 83 -11.44 6.12 -14.55
CA ALA A 83 -11.18 6.53 -13.18
C ALA A 83 -11.39 5.40 -12.16
N HIS A 84 -12.36 4.50 -12.40
CA HIS A 84 -12.59 3.35 -11.53
C HIS A 84 -11.37 2.42 -11.51
N ALA A 85 -10.77 2.15 -12.66
CA ALA A 85 -9.56 1.35 -12.75
C ALA A 85 -8.38 2.03 -12.04
N TYR A 86 -8.22 3.35 -12.21
CA TYR A 86 -7.20 4.14 -11.52
C TYR A 86 -7.32 4.05 -9.99
N VAL A 87 -8.52 4.28 -9.45
CA VAL A 87 -8.79 4.18 -8.00
C VAL A 87 -8.53 2.77 -7.50
N THR A 88 -9.00 1.74 -8.24
CA THR A 88 -8.76 0.33 -7.90
C THR A 88 -7.27 0.00 -7.87
N MET A 89 -6.49 0.47 -8.84
CA MET A 89 -5.05 0.23 -8.92
C MET A 89 -4.33 0.82 -7.70
N ILE A 90 -4.63 2.06 -7.33
CA ILE A 90 -4.04 2.69 -6.14
C ILE A 90 -4.43 1.95 -4.86
N ALA A 91 -5.72 1.58 -4.71
CA ALA A 91 -6.20 0.84 -3.55
C ALA A 91 -5.50 -0.52 -3.41
N MET A 92 -5.40 -1.26 -4.50
CA MET A 92 -4.72 -2.57 -4.51
C MET A 92 -3.24 -2.45 -4.18
N ARG A 93 -2.56 -1.42 -4.73
CA ARG A 93 -1.16 -1.13 -4.41
C ARG A 93 -0.99 -0.85 -2.92
N ALA A 94 -1.82 0.04 -2.36
CA ALA A 94 -1.81 0.34 -0.93
C ALA A 94 -2.00 -0.92 -0.06
N PHE A 95 -2.93 -1.81 -0.44
CA PHE A 95 -3.15 -3.07 0.26
C PHE A 95 -1.91 -3.98 0.23
N PHE A 96 -1.26 -4.11 -0.93
CA PHE A 96 -0.05 -4.93 -1.03
C PHE A 96 1.14 -4.32 -0.28
N ASP A 97 1.27 -3.00 -0.28
CA ASP A 97 2.33 -2.30 0.44
C ASP A 97 2.16 -2.45 1.96
N GLU A 98 0.93 -2.37 2.45
CA GLU A 98 0.64 -2.63 3.87
C GLU A 98 0.96 -4.06 4.28
N LEU A 99 0.59 -5.05 3.44
CA LEU A 99 0.98 -6.44 3.69
C LEU A 99 2.50 -6.65 3.74
N LYS A 100 3.24 -5.97 2.87
CA LYS A 100 4.71 -6.03 2.90
C LYS A 100 5.26 -5.41 4.18
N ARG A 101 4.71 -4.26 4.61
CA ARG A 101 5.10 -3.61 5.86
C ARG A 101 4.89 -4.51 7.07
N GLU A 102 3.75 -5.17 7.15
CA GLU A 102 3.45 -6.06 8.28
C GLU A 102 4.34 -7.31 8.29
N LYS A 103 4.56 -7.94 7.13
CA LYS A 103 5.52 -9.05 7.03
C LYS A 103 6.93 -8.64 7.46
N LYS A 104 7.36 -7.43 7.09
CA LYS A 104 8.65 -6.89 7.52
C LYS A 104 8.70 -6.68 9.03
N LYS A 105 7.63 -6.13 9.62
CA LYS A 105 7.54 -5.93 11.07
C LYS A 105 7.58 -7.26 11.82
N GLU A 106 6.85 -8.26 11.34
CA GLU A 106 6.83 -9.60 11.93
C GLU A 106 8.22 -10.26 11.86
N ALA A 107 8.85 -10.24 10.69
CA ALA A 107 10.20 -10.77 10.52
C ALA A 107 11.23 -10.05 11.41
N THR A 108 11.11 -8.72 11.56
CA THR A 108 11.98 -7.96 12.46
C THR A 108 11.79 -8.35 13.93
N LYS A 109 10.54 -8.56 14.37
CA LYS A 109 10.25 -9.02 15.74
C LYS A 109 10.81 -10.42 15.97
N ASN A 110 10.60 -11.34 15.00
CA ASN A 110 11.09 -12.70 15.11
C ASN A 110 12.62 -12.75 15.15
N ARG A 111 13.29 -11.95 14.29
CA ARG A 111 14.75 -11.83 14.31
C ARG A 111 15.26 -11.30 15.65
N TYR A 112 14.64 -10.22 16.17
CA TYR A 112 15.01 -9.68 17.46
C TYR A 112 14.88 -10.72 18.58
N PHE A 113 13.81 -11.52 18.56
CA PHE A 113 13.64 -12.60 19.53
C PHE A 113 14.75 -13.63 19.40
N VAL A 114 15.06 -14.09 18.19
CA VAL A 114 16.11 -15.10 17.94
C VAL A 114 17.48 -14.58 18.38
N GLU A 115 17.86 -13.35 18.00
CA GLU A 115 19.21 -12.80 18.22
C GLU A 115 19.42 -12.23 19.63
N CYS A 116 18.40 -11.62 20.22
CA CYS A 116 18.57 -10.85 21.45
C CYS A 116 17.96 -11.51 22.70
N VAL A 117 16.99 -12.39 22.53
CA VAL A 117 16.30 -13.02 23.66
C VAL A 117 16.79 -14.44 23.88
N TYR A 118 16.94 -15.20 22.79
CA TYR A 118 17.36 -16.60 22.89
C TYR A 118 18.89 -16.76 22.98
N ASP A 119 19.65 -15.94 22.24
CA ASP A 119 21.12 -15.93 22.21
C ASP A 119 21.74 -15.06 23.34
N SER A 120 20.93 -14.52 24.26
CA SER A 120 21.47 -13.86 25.44
C SER A 120 22.22 -14.89 26.28
N ASP A 121 23.38 -14.50 26.83
CA ASP A 121 24.21 -15.33 27.76
C ASP A 121 23.46 -15.73 29.07
N ASP A 122 22.14 -15.62 29.06
CA ASP A 122 21.25 -15.94 30.16
C ASP A 122 20.68 -17.35 29.95
N ASP A 123 21.34 -18.33 30.56
CA ASP A 123 20.95 -19.75 30.47
C ASP A 123 19.47 -19.97 30.91
N ASP A 124 18.97 -19.14 31.87
CA ASP A 124 17.60 -19.24 32.34
C ASP A 124 16.57 -18.91 31.28
N MET A 125 16.88 -17.99 30.35
CA MET A 125 15.99 -17.63 29.25
C MET A 125 15.94 -18.71 28.16
N ALA A 126 17.07 -19.36 27.89
CA ALA A 126 17.14 -20.46 26.92
C ALA A 126 16.36 -21.71 27.40
N GLU A 127 16.33 -21.97 28.70
CA GLU A 127 15.57 -23.07 29.31
C GLU A 127 14.03 -22.81 29.29
N MET A 128 13.59 -21.56 29.26
CA MET A 128 12.16 -21.19 29.26
C MET A 128 11.51 -21.25 27.89
N VAL A 129 12.29 -21.27 26.82
CA VAL A 129 11.78 -21.26 25.44
C VAL A 129 11.68 -22.68 24.91
N ASP A 130 10.48 -23.03 24.41
CA ASP A 130 10.26 -24.28 23.72
C ASP A 130 11.16 -24.36 22.44
N PRO A 131 12.02 -25.39 22.31
CA PRO A 131 12.89 -25.55 21.14
C PRO A 131 12.13 -25.59 19.82
N ASP A 132 10.93 -26.17 19.76
CA ASP A 132 10.11 -26.23 18.56
C ASP A 132 9.60 -24.84 18.18
N PHE A 133 9.25 -24.01 19.16
CA PHE A 133 8.88 -22.61 18.94
C PHE A 133 10.05 -21.78 18.39
N TYR A 134 11.25 -21.98 18.95
CA TYR A 134 12.45 -21.31 18.45
C TYR A 134 12.73 -21.67 16.98
N LEU A 135 12.71 -22.97 16.63
CA LEU A 135 12.91 -23.44 15.28
C LEU A 135 11.86 -22.90 14.31
N ASP A 136 10.60 -22.77 14.72
CA ASP A 136 9.53 -22.17 13.92
C ASP A 136 9.83 -20.69 13.62
N LEU A 137 10.32 -19.93 14.63
CA LEU A 137 10.69 -18.53 14.41
C LEU A 137 11.88 -18.37 13.47
N VAL A 138 12.93 -19.19 13.62
CA VAL A 138 14.09 -19.21 12.71
C VAL A 138 13.63 -19.53 11.30
N GLY A 139 12.75 -20.52 11.14
CA GLY A 139 12.15 -20.87 9.84
C GLY A 139 11.43 -19.68 9.20
N LYS A 140 10.60 -18.96 9.94
CA LYS A 140 9.88 -17.77 9.46
C LYS A 140 10.82 -16.62 9.05
N VAL A 141 11.90 -16.40 9.79
CA VAL A 141 12.92 -15.39 9.43
C VAL A 141 13.60 -15.77 8.12
N ASN A 142 14.02 -17.01 7.99
CA ASN A 142 14.68 -17.50 6.76
C ASN A 142 13.75 -17.44 5.54
N GLU A 143 12.49 -17.84 5.67
CA GLU A 143 11.49 -17.73 4.60
C GLU A 143 11.30 -16.29 4.13
N TYR A 144 11.26 -15.35 5.07
CA TYR A 144 11.15 -13.93 4.73
C TYR A 144 12.38 -13.43 3.97
N GLU A 145 13.59 -13.77 4.43
CA GLU A 145 14.85 -13.38 3.76
C GLU A 145 14.97 -13.98 2.35
N GLU A 146 14.61 -15.24 2.19
CA GLU A 146 14.58 -15.87 0.87
C GLU A 146 13.56 -15.21 -0.06
N SER A 147 12.41 -14.79 0.49
CA SER A 147 11.38 -14.07 -0.29
C SER A 147 11.86 -12.72 -0.81
N ILE A 148 12.68 -12.00 -0.01
CA ILE A 148 13.32 -10.75 -0.44
C ILE A 148 14.34 -11.04 -1.54
N LYS A 149 15.24 -11.99 -1.32
CA LYS A 149 16.28 -12.35 -2.31
C LYS A 149 15.67 -12.78 -3.65
N LYS A 150 14.55 -13.49 -3.64
CA LYS A 150 13.82 -13.86 -4.87
C LYS A 150 13.20 -12.63 -5.54
N ALA A 151 12.55 -11.76 -4.76
CA ALA A 151 11.94 -10.54 -5.31
C ALA A 151 12.97 -9.58 -5.90
N ASP A 152 14.18 -9.49 -5.31
CA ASP A 152 15.25 -8.65 -5.84
C ASP A 152 15.83 -9.24 -7.13
N LYS A 153 16.01 -10.57 -7.22
CA LYS A 153 16.43 -11.23 -8.47
C LYS A 153 15.39 -11.08 -9.59
N GLU A 154 14.10 -11.23 -9.27
CA GLU A 154 13.02 -11.04 -10.23
C GLU A 154 12.98 -9.61 -10.75
N LYS A 155 13.28 -8.61 -9.91
CA LYS A 155 13.41 -7.22 -10.36
C LYS A 155 14.61 -7.01 -11.28
N GLU A 156 15.77 -7.59 -10.97
CA GLU A 156 16.95 -7.52 -11.83
C GLU A 156 16.72 -8.18 -13.20
N GLU A 157 15.94 -9.26 -13.24
CA GLU A 157 15.61 -9.98 -14.49
C GLU A 157 14.50 -9.25 -15.30
N GLN A 158 13.60 -8.51 -14.64
CA GLN A 158 12.49 -7.75 -15.27
C GLN A 158 12.86 -6.31 -15.65
N VAL A 159 14.13 -5.91 -15.56
CA VAL A 159 14.63 -4.63 -16.08
C VAL A 159 14.33 -4.57 -17.59
N GLY A 160 13.16 -4.13 -17.96
CA GLY A 160 12.78 -3.90 -19.34
C GLY A 160 11.28 -3.84 -19.65
N GLU A 161 10.38 -4.47 -18.89
CA GLU A 161 8.96 -4.54 -19.29
C GLU A 161 7.99 -3.66 -18.47
N LEU A 162 8.40 -3.13 -17.31
CA LEU A 162 7.52 -2.33 -16.44
C LEU A 162 8.16 -1.01 -15.98
N ASP A 163 9.32 -0.64 -16.50
CA ASP A 163 10.05 0.60 -16.16
C ASP A 163 9.21 1.86 -16.45
N TRP A 164 8.39 1.84 -17.49
CA TRP A 164 7.53 2.97 -17.84
C TRP A 164 6.49 3.34 -16.75
N LEU A 165 6.14 2.38 -15.88
CA LEU A 165 5.19 2.62 -14.78
C LEU A 165 5.87 3.21 -13.54
N TYR A 166 7.18 3.02 -13.41
CA TYR A 166 8.01 3.52 -12.30
C TYR A 166 8.68 4.85 -12.66
N ASP A 167 9.17 5.02 -13.90
CA ASP A 167 9.75 6.27 -14.41
C ASP A 167 8.76 7.44 -14.39
N TYR A 168 7.46 7.16 -14.47
CA TYR A 168 6.44 8.20 -14.39
C TYR A 168 6.32 8.83 -12.99
N GLU A 169 6.70 8.12 -11.93
CA GLU A 169 6.67 8.66 -10.55
C GLU A 169 7.94 9.47 -10.23
N GLU A 170 9.12 9.06 -10.70
CA GLU A 170 10.38 9.80 -10.46
C GLU A 170 10.46 11.13 -11.23
N SER A 171 9.94 11.18 -12.45
CA SER A 171 9.94 12.41 -13.26
C SER A 171 9.00 13.51 -12.74
N GLN A 172 8.13 13.22 -11.76
CA GLN A 172 7.23 14.22 -11.17
C GLN A 172 7.68 14.72 -9.79
N GLU A 173 8.61 14.03 -9.12
CA GLU A 173 9.17 14.53 -7.85
C GLU A 173 10.24 15.62 -8.05
N ASP A 174 10.89 15.65 -9.22
CA ASP A 174 11.91 16.64 -9.54
C ASP A 174 11.32 18.00 -9.97
N ASP A 175 10.10 18.05 -10.49
CA ASP A 175 9.44 19.31 -10.92
C ASP A 175 8.84 20.14 -9.76
N ASP A 176 8.62 19.54 -8.59
CA ASP A 176 8.08 20.26 -7.41
C ASP A 176 9.16 20.96 -6.56
N ASN A 177 10.45 20.79 -6.89
CA ASN A 177 11.56 21.34 -6.09
C ASN A 177 12.27 22.58 -6.68
N GLU A 178 11.87 23.04 -7.86
CA GLU A 178 12.39 24.28 -8.45
C GLU A 178 11.33 25.39 -8.46
N THR A 179 11.05 26.04 -7.33
CA THR A 179 10.68 27.46 -7.30
C THR A 179 10.50 27.95 -5.86
N LEU A 180 11.60 28.28 -5.19
CA LEU A 180 11.57 29.32 -4.18
C LEU A 180 12.39 30.51 -4.73
N PRO A 181 11.78 31.66 -5.00
CA PRO A 181 12.54 32.86 -5.33
C PRO A 181 13.23 33.36 -4.07
N ASN A 182 14.54 33.50 -4.15
CA ASN A 182 15.33 34.29 -3.22
C ASN A 182 14.85 35.74 -3.27
N ASN A 183 14.35 36.24 -2.17
CA ASN A 183 14.40 37.64 -1.79
C ASN A 183 14.59 37.78 -0.29
#